data_21197577b6be1858e77316af567e1731
#
_entry.id   21197577b6be1858e77316af567e1731
#
_cell.length_a   1.000
_cell.length_b   1.000
_cell.length_c   1.000
_cell.angle_alpha   90.00
_cell.angle_beta   90.00
_cell.angle_gamma   90.00
#
_symmetry.space_group_name_H-M   'P 1'
#
loop_
_entity.id
_entity.type
_entity.pdbx_description
1 polymer ?
#
loop_
_entity_poly.entity_id
_entity_poly.type
_entity_poly.pdbx_seq_one_letter_code
_entity_poly.pdbx_strand_id
1 'polypeptide(L)'
;LVINLSVLLYTGRLWFNEPKKRDYPIRGPVVTESMGEIRWKSFAKQNIQTAYIRATKGTTIEDGAFRDNWNGSKDTDISVGAYHVLELDTDGTEQAEHFINAVGDDLSGRLIPAVEVRLRGLYRLLPPDYYEAADNLADFCDRIEKQYGVRPVIYCTERTYKNIVASDSRFNKDKIWYESLFSKPDEDMDWTFWTYTNRVKFSFYESGEYLHMTVFNGSEDDFKKLII
;
A
#
# COMPACT_ATOMS: atom_id res chain seq x y z
N LEU A 1 4.75 33.59 -11.99
CA LEU A 1 4.25 33.02 -10.71
C LEU A 1 3.63 31.61 -10.92
N VAL A 2 2.73 31.44 -11.90
CA VAL A 2 2.02 30.17 -12.18
C VAL A 2 3.00 29.07 -12.59
N ILE A 3 3.99 29.36 -13.42
CA ILE A 3 5.00 28.36 -13.84
C ILE A 3 5.81 27.86 -12.65
N ASN A 4 6.19 28.72 -11.72
CA ASN A 4 6.92 28.34 -10.51
C ASN A 4 6.09 27.44 -9.59
N LEU A 5 4.79 27.70 -9.45
CA LEU A 5 3.90 26.85 -8.64
C LEU A 5 3.72 25.46 -9.25
N SER A 6 3.52 25.39 -10.57
CA SER A 6 3.41 24.11 -11.28
C SER A 6 4.68 23.26 -11.17
N VAL A 7 5.86 23.89 -11.24
CA VAL A 7 7.15 23.22 -11.05
C VAL A 7 7.30 22.71 -9.62
N LEU A 8 6.92 23.50 -8.62
CA LEU A 8 6.98 23.07 -7.20
C LEU A 8 6.06 21.88 -6.92
N LEU A 9 4.85 21.87 -7.47
CA LEU A 9 3.92 20.76 -7.38
C LEU A 9 4.44 19.52 -8.13
N TYR A 10 4.92 19.72 -9.36
CA TYR A 10 5.46 18.61 -10.18
C TYR A 10 6.67 17.96 -9.53
N THR A 11 7.55 18.74 -8.92
CA THR A 11 8.75 18.25 -8.24
C THR A 11 8.49 17.76 -6.81
N GLY A 12 7.26 17.81 -6.31
CA GLY A 12 6.89 17.40 -4.96
C GLY A 12 7.46 18.29 -3.84
N ARG A 13 8.01 19.47 -4.18
CA ARG A 13 8.50 20.45 -3.19
C ARG A 13 7.36 21.17 -2.47
N LEU A 14 6.19 21.19 -3.07
CA LEU A 14 4.95 21.68 -2.48
C LEU A 14 3.85 20.66 -2.77
N TRP A 15 3.14 20.25 -1.73
CA TRP A 15 1.96 19.41 -1.86
C TRP A 15 0.83 20.00 -1.01
N PHE A 16 -0.35 20.14 -1.58
CA PHE A 16 -1.42 20.96 -0.99
C PHE A 16 -2.26 20.21 0.05
N ASN A 17 -2.22 18.87 0.10
CA ASN A 17 -2.96 18.06 1.06
C ASN A 17 -2.03 17.26 2.00
N GLU A 18 -0.78 17.71 2.22
CA GLU A 18 0.13 17.01 3.10
C GLU A 18 -0.42 16.96 4.54
N PRO A 19 -0.61 15.74 5.11
CA PRO A 19 -1.11 15.59 6.46
C PRO A 19 -0.11 16.15 7.49
N LYS A 20 -0.61 16.89 8.48
CA LYS A 20 0.26 17.41 9.54
C LYS A 20 0.88 16.27 10.33
N LYS A 21 2.19 16.34 10.56
CA LYS A 21 2.94 15.31 11.31
C LYS A 21 2.42 15.10 12.72
N ARG A 22 1.90 16.16 13.35
CA ARG A 22 1.30 16.08 14.69
C ARG A 22 0.04 15.22 14.72
N ASP A 23 -0.78 15.32 13.67
CA ASP A 23 -2.08 14.65 13.61
C ASP A 23 -1.94 13.21 13.04
N TYR A 24 -0.88 12.97 12.24
CA TYR A 24 -0.55 11.68 11.62
C TYR A 24 0.96 11.39 11.77
N PRO A 25 1.41 11.00 12.97
CA PRO A 25 2.84 10.78 13.24
C PRO A 25 3.38 9.53 12.54
N ILE A 26 2.56 8.50 12.38
CA ILE A 26 2.97 7.23 11.75
C ILE A 26 2.80 7.36 10.24
N ARG A 27 3.94 7.35 9.54
CA ARG A 27 3.99 7.54 8.09
C ARG A 27 5.13 6.80 7.44
N GLY A 28 4.98 6.51 6.15
CA GLY A 28 6.05 5.86 5.41
C GLY A 28 5.74 5.64 3.94
N PRO A 29 6.74 5.17 3.18
CA PRO A 29 6.62 4.96 1.75
C PRO A 29 5.93 3.64 1.39
N VAL A 30 5.41 3.60 0.16
CA VAL A 30 5.13 2.38 -0.58
C VAL A 30 6.35 2.08 -1.45
N VAL A 31 6.94 0.91 -1.26
CA VAL A 31 8.21 0.49 -1.88
C VAL A 31 7.95 -0.51 -3.00
N THR A 32 8.60 -0.31 -4.13
CA THR A 32 8.56 -1.21 -5.30
C THR A 32 9.95 -1.33 -5.92
N GLU A 33 10.17 -2.30 -6.79
CA GLU A 33 11.44 -2.53 -7.49
C GLU A 33 11.95 -1.31 -8.28
N SER A 34 11.05 -0.44 -8.78
CA SER A 34 11.45 0.79 -9.47
C SER A 34 12.29 1.72 -8.60
N MET A 35 12.20 1.55 -7.28
CA MET A 35 12.97 2.30 -6.31
C MET A 35 14.37 1.70 -6.05
N GLY A 36 14.63 0.48 -6.54
CA GLY A 36 15.87 -0.24 -6.28
C GLY A 36 16.04 -0.64 -4.82
N GLU A 37 17.29 -0.82 -4.41
CA GLU A 37 17.64 -1.17 -3.03
C GLU A 37 17.46 0.04 -2.10
N ILE A 38 16.67 -0.16 -1.04
CA ILE A 38 16.38 0.86 -0.04
C ILE A 38 17.48 0.91 1.03
N ARG A 39 18.00 2.11 1.28
CA ARG A 39 18.91 2.36 2.42
C ARG A 39 18.08 2.51 3.71
N TRP A 40 17.61 1.39 4.26
CA TRP A 40 16.68 1.35 5.41
C TRP A 40 17.15 2.17 6.60
N LYS A 41 18.44 2.12 6.96
CA LYS A 41 19.02 2.94 8.03
C LYS A 41 18.93 4.45 7.76
N SER A 42 18.91 4.85 6.49
CA SER A 42 18.72 6.26 6.10
C SER A 42 17.25 6.66 6.18
N PHE A 43 16.33 5.77 5.80
CA PHE A 43 14.90 5.97 6.00
C PHE A 43 14.53 6.11 7.48
N ALA A 44 15.06 5.25 8.35
CA ALA A 44 14.81 5.32 9.80
C ALA A 44 15.20 6.67 10.42
N LYS A 45 16.18 7.39 9.84
CA LYS A 45 16.58 8.73 10.25
C LYS A 45 15.64 9.85 9.75
N GLN A 46 14.67 9.54 8.90
CA GLN A 46 13.81 10.53 8.22
C GLN A 46 12.38 10.63 8.79
N ASN A 47 12.17 10.20 10.03
CA ASN A 47 10.83 10.17 10.62
C ASN A 47 9.85 9.29 9.81
N ILE A 48 10.35 8.10 9.40
CA ILE A 48 9.57 7.04 8.75
C ILE A 48 9.39 5.94 9.79
N GLN A 49 8.14 5.60 10.09
CA GLN A 49 7.75 4.59 11.08
C GLN A 49 7.23 3.31 10.46
N THR A 50 6.77 3.40 9.21
CA THR A 50 6.16 2.26 8.51
C THR A 50 6.56 2.23 7.04
N ALA A 51 6.47 1.07 6.41
CA ALA A 51 6.55 0.93 4.96
C ALA A 51 5.79 -0.32 4.51
N TYR A 52 5.25 -0.28 3.30
CA TYR A 52 4.76 -1.48 2.62
C TYR A 52 5.59 -1.75 1.37
N ILE A 53 6.10 -2.98 1.24
CA ILE A 53 6.93 -3.42 0.12
C ILE A 53 6.09 -4.30 -0.80
N ARG A 54 6.08 -4.01 -2.10
CA ARG A 54 5.45 -4.90 -3.07
C ARG A 54 6.21 -6.23 -3.08
N ALA A 55 5.48 -7.33 -2.88
CA ALA A 55 6.03 -8.67 -3.00
C ALA A 55 5.75 -9.26 -4.36
N THR A 56 4.48 -9.22 -4.78
CA THR A 56 4.02 -9.91 -5.99
C THR A 56 2.95 -9.12 -6.74
N LYS A 57 2.71 -9.52 -7.99
CA LYS A 57 1.60 -9.09 -8.81
C LYS A 57 1.06 -10.28 -9.59
N GLY A 58 -0.26 -10.48 -9.62
CA GLY A 58 -0.90 -11.60 -10.29
C GLY A 58 -0.33 -12.94 -9.82
N THR A 59 -0.39 -13.95 -10.67
CA THR A 59 0.04 -15.31 -10.31
C THR A 59 1.52 -15.60 -10.60
N THR A 60 2.26 -14.68 -11.24
CA THR A 60 3.59 -15.00 -11.78
C THR A 60 4.69 -13.96 -11.56
N ILE A 61 4.35 -12.73 -11.21
CA ILE A 61 5.33 -11.64 -11.11
C ILE A 61 5.73 -11.45 -9.66
N GLU A 62 6.98 -11.72 -9.31
CA GLU A 62 7.62 -11.27 -8.08
C GLU A 62 8.29 -9.90 -8.31
N ASP A 63 8.28 -9.04 -7.29
CA ASP A 63 9.03 -7.79 -7.30
C ASP A 63 10.53 -8.10 -7.14
N GLY A 64 11.32 -7.69 -8.12
CA GLY A 64 12.74 -8.05 -8.17
C GLY A 64 13.59 -7.53 -7.01
N ALA A 65 13.13 -6.49 -6.31
CA ALA A 65 13.80 -5.92 -5.13
C ALA A 65 13.16 -6.38 -3.79
N PHE A 66 12.11 -7.20 -3.84
CA PHE A 66 11.35 -7.57 -2.64
C PHE A 66 12.23 -8.21 -1.56
N ARG A 67 12.97 -9.26 -1.90
CA ARG A 67 13.75 -10.03 -0.92
C ARG A 67 14.83 -9.19 -0.24
N ASP A 68 15.53 -8.36 -0.99
CA ASP A 68 16.58 -7.49 -0.47
C ASP A 68 15.99 -6.43 0.45
N ASN A 69 14.89 -5.78 0.02
CA ASN A 69 14.20 -4.78 0.83
C ASN A 69 13.53 -5.40 2.07
N TRP A 70 12.91 -6.58 1.93
CA TRP A 70 12.28 -7.32 3.03
C TRP A 70 13.27 -7.70 4.12
N ASN A 71 14.44 -8.22 3.73
CA ASN A 71 15.50 -8.59 4.67
C ASN A 71 16.21 -7.36 5.23
N GLY A 72 16.53 -6.38 4.39
CA GLY A 72 17.25 -5.17 4.81
C GLY A 72 16.47 -4.30 5.80
N SER A 73 15.14 -4.40 5.83
CA SER A 73 14.30 -3.67 6.79
C SER A 73 14.38 -4.21 8.23
N LYS A 74 14.81 -5.48 8.43
CA LYS A 74 14.84 -6.16 9.74
C LYS A 74 15.72 -5.47 10.78
N ASP A 75 16.77 -4.79 10.32
CA ASP A 75 17.74 -4.12 11.18
C ASP A 75 17.37 -2.68 11.53
N THR A 76 16.06 -2.34 11.43
CA THR A 76 15.56 -0.99 11.71
C THR A 76 14.27 -1.06 12.51
N ASP A 77 13.93 0.06 13.18
CA ASP A 77 12.67 0.21 13.92
C ASP A 77 11.46 0.52 13.02
N ILE A 78 11.61 0.41 11.69
CA ILE A 78 10.52 0.63 10.76
C ILE A 78 9.64 -0.63 10.71
N SER A 79 8.37 -0.49 11.04
CA SER A 79 7.38 -1.57 10.89
C SER A 79 7.06 -1.77 9.42
N VAL A 80 7.34 -2.95 8.88
CA VAL A 80 7.24 -3.23 7.45
C VAL A 80 6.23 -4.34 7.18
N GLY A 81 5.35 -4.10 6.19
CA GLY A 81 4.43 -5.08 5.62
C GLY A 81 4.74 -5.39 4.15
N ALA A 82 4.24 -6.51 3.68
CA ALA A 82 4.25 -6.88 2.27
C ALA A 82 2.89 -6.64 1.63
N TYR A 83 2.86 -6.27 0.34
CA TYR A 83 1.61 -6.20 -0.39
C TYR A 83 1.65 -6.90 -1.74
N HIS A 84 0.47 -7.35 -2.16
CA HIS A 84 0.20 -7.94 -3.47
C HIS A 84 -0.52 -6.95 -4.38
N VAL A 85 -0.25 -6.98 -5.67
CA VAL A 85 -1.03 -6.27 -6.68
C VAL A 85 -1.99 -7.24 -7.34
N LEU A 86 -3.28 -7.11 -7.04
CA LEU A 86 -4.32 -7.99 -7.58
C LEU A 86 -4.56 -7.74 -9.07
N GLU A 87 -4.53 -8.78 -9.88
CA GLU A 87 -5.08 -8.82 -11.23
C GLU A 87 -6.57 -9.18 -11.12
N LEU A 88 -7.42 -8.27 -11.62
CA LEU A 88 -8.86 -8.25 -11.30
C LEU A 88 -9.67 -9.38 -11.96
N ASP A 89 -9.12 -9.96 -13.01
CA ASP A 89 -9.70 -11.01 -13.85
C ASP A 89 -8.96 -12.36 -13.73
N THR A 90 -8.23 -12.55 -12.64
CA THR A 90 -7.42 -13.75 -12.38
C THR A 90 -7.80 -14.32 -11.02
N ASP A 91 -7.82 -15.65 -10.90
CA ASP A 91 -8.19 -16.38 -9.68
C ASP A 91 -7.50 -15.83 -8.43
N GLY A 92 -8.30 -15.43 -7.44
CA GLY A 92 -7.82 -14.78 -6.22
C GLY A 92 -7.04 -15.72 -5.30
N THR A 93 -7.43 -17.01 -5.27
CA THR A 93 -6.74 -18.02 -4.46
C THR A 93 -5.34 -18.30 -5.02
N GLU A 94 -5.21 -18.45 -6.35
CA GLU A 94 -3.89 -18.65 -6.98
C GLU A 94 -2.97 -17.44 -6.75
N GLN A 95 -3.50 -16.23 -6.81
CA GLN A 95 -2.75 -15.01 -6.51
C GLN A 95 -2.30 -14.97 -5.04
N ALA A 96 -3.15 -15.38 -4.10
CA ALA A 96 -2.80 -15.48 -2.69
C ALA A 96 -1.72 -16.53 -2.44
N GLU A 97 -1.80 -17.69 -3.09
CA GLU A 97 -0.73 -18.72 -3.01
C GLU A 97 0.60 -18.19 -3.54
N HIS A 98 0.58 -17.46 -4.66
CA HIS A 98 1.79 -16.82 -5.18
C HIS A 98 2.40 -15.81 -4.20
N PHE A 99 1.56 -14.99 -3.55
CA PHE A 99 1.99 -14.06 -2.50
C PHE A 99 2.59 -14.78 -1.30
N ILE A 100 1.91 -15.81 -0.77
CA ILE A 100 2.37 -16.60 0.37
C ILE A 100 3.73 -17.24 0.08
N ASN A 101 3.91 -17.82 -1.11
CA ASN A 101 5.17 -18.43 -1.51
C ASN A 101 6.33 -17.42 -1.57
N ALA A 102 6.07 -16.18 -1.99
CA ALA A 102 7.07 -15.12 -2.06
C ALA A 102 7.44 -14.57 -0.68
N VAL A 103 6.45 -14.39 0.21
CA VAL A 103 6.62 -13.74 1.52
C VAL A 103 7.06 -14.73 2.59
N GLY A 104 6.56 -15.98 2.53
CA GLY A 104 6.81 -17.05 3.49
C GLY A 104 5.67 -17.23 4.50
N ASP A 105 5.77 -18.32 5.27
CA ASP A 105 4.70 -18.76 6.18
C ASP A 105 4.65 -17.95 7.49
N ASP A 106 5.74 -17.29 7.87
CA ASP A 106 5.86 -16.58 9.14
C ASP A 106 6.03 -15.07 8.91
N LEU A 107 5.06 -14.31 9.41
CA LEU A 107 5.03 -12.85 9.41
C LEU A 107 5.25 -12.24 10.80
N SER A 108 5.76 -12.99 11.77
CA SER A 108 6.00 -12.51 13.13
C SER A 108 6.84 -11.23 13.14
N GLY A 109 6.34 -10.19 13.82
CA GLY A 109 6.96 -8.87 13.87
C GLY A 109 6.79 -8.02 12.61
N ARG A 110 5.97 -8.46 11.66
CA ARG A 110 5.62 -7.73 10.44
C ARG A 110 4.21 -7.15 10.52
N LEU A 111 3.95 -6.12 9.74
CA LEU A 111 2.59 -5.64 9.55
C LEU A 111 1.75 -6.69 8.81
N ILE A 112 0.45 -6.71 9.10
CA ILE A 112 -0.52 -7.50 8.36
C ILE A 112 -0.35 -7.27 6.85
N PRO A 113 -0.55 -8.30 6.01
CA PRO A 113 -0.47 -8.15 4.55
C PRO A 113 -1.40 -7.08 4.00
N ALA A 114 -1.11 -6.60 2.79
CA ALA A 114 -2.05 -5.75 2.06
C ALA A 114 -2.26 -6.28 0.63
N VAL A 115 -3.40 -5.92 0.03
CA VAL A 115 -3.73 -6.22 -1.36
C VAL A 115 -4.14 -4.95 -2.09
N GLU A 116 -3.45 -4.62 -3.19
CA GLU A 116 -3.76 -3.45 -4.01
C GLU A 116 -4.79 -3.81 -5.09
N VAL A 117 -5.91 -3.09 -5.06
CA VAL A 117 -7.02 -3.19 -6.00
C VAL A 117 -7.08 -1.92 -6.83
N ARG A 118 -6.57 -1.97 -8.06
CA ARG A 118 -6.42 -0.79 -8.91
C ARG A 118 -6.67 -1.08 -10.37
N LEU A 119 -7.44 -0.21 -11.04
CA LEU A 119 -7.59 -0.26 -12.49
C LEU A 119 -6.30 0.17 -13.18
N ARG A 120 -5.68 -0.73 -13.93
CA ARG A 120 -4.42 -0.50 -14.65
C ARG A 120 -4.62 -0.69 -16.16
N GLY A 121 -3.72 -0.10 -16.95
CA GLY A 121 -3.71 -0.28 -18.40
C GLY A 121 -5.07 0.02 -19.03
N LEU A 122 -5.59 -0.94 -19.82
CA LEU A 122 -6.85 -0.82 -20.54
C LEU A 122 -8.07 -0.69 -19.59
N TYR A 123 -8.03 -1.28 -18.42
CA TYR A 123 -9.11 -1.20 -17.42
C TYR A 123 -9.41 0.20 -16.90
N ARG A 124 -8.54 1.17 -17.14
CA ARG A 124 -8.85 2.58 -16.87
C ARG A 124 -9.96 3.12 -17.78
N LEU A 125 -10.05 2.60 -19.00
CA LEU A 125 -11.01 3.01 -20.02
C LEU A 125 -12.18 2.03 -20.14
N LEU A 126 -11.89 0.74 -20.14
CA LEU A 126 -12.81 -0.37 -20.23
C LEU A 126 -12.69 -1.20 -18.95
N PRO A 127 -13.45 -0.88 -17.90
CA PRO A 127 -13.33 -1.59 -16.62
C PRO A 127 -13.70 -3.06 -16.79
N PRO A 128 -13.10 -3.96 -15.97
CA PRO A 128 -13.48 -5.37 -15.92
C PRO A 128 -14.87 -5.53 -15.32
N ASP A 129 -15.38 -6.75 -15.30
CA ASP A 129 -16.53 -7.08 -14.48
C ASP A 129 -16.17 -6.85 -12.99
N TYR A 130 -16.89 -5.94 -12.35
CA TYR A 130 -16.63 -5.60 -10.96
C TYR A 130 -17.10 -6.67 -9.97
N TYR A 131 -18.06 -7.52 -10.36
CA TYR A 131 -18.48 -8.66 -9.54
C TYR A 131 -17.41 -9.74 -9.53
N GLU A 132 -16.87 -10.09 -10.71
CA GLU A 132 -15.74 -11.02 -10.83
C GLU A 132 -14.51 -10.50 -10.07
N ALA A 133 -14.21 -9.21 -10.20
CA ALA A 133 -13.12 -8.58 -9.46
C ALA A 133 -13.32 -8.62 -7.93
N ALA A 134 -14.58 -8.48 -7.46
CA ALA A 134 -14.92 -8.62 -6.04
C ALA A 134 -14.79 -10.07 -5.56
N ASP A 135 -15.18 -11.04 -6.37
CA ASP A 135 -15.02 -12.47 -6.05
C ASP A 135 -13.53 -12.83 -5.94
N ASN A 136 -12.71 -12.45 -6.90
CA ASN A 136 -11.26 -12.69 -6.86
C ASN A 136 -10.60 -11.99 -5.65
N LEU A 137 -11.04 -10.78 -5.29
CA LEU A 137 -10.56 -10.09 -4.09
C LEU A 137 -10.96 -10.84 -2.81
N ALA A 138 -12.19 -11.32 -2.71
CA ALA A 138 -12.67 -12.06 -1.56
C ALA A 138 -11.89 -13.38 -1.38
N ASP A 139 -11.71 -14.14 -2.45
CA ASP A 139 -10.95 -15.39 -2.44
C ASP A 139 -9.49 -15.15 -2.01
N PHE A 140 -8.86 -14.09 -2.51
CA PHE A 140 -7.53 -13.66 -2.05
C PHE A 140 -7.52 -13.38 -0.54
N CYS A 141 -8.45 -12.56 -0.05
CA CYS A 141 -8.54 -12.17 1.35
C CYS A 141 -8.78 -13.38 2.27
N ASP A 142 -9.67 -14.27 1.89
CA ASP A 142 -10.01 -15.49 2.66
C ASP A 142 -8.82 -16.47 2.70
N ARG A 143 -8.07 -16.60 1.61
CA ARG A 143 -6.87 -17.43 1.58
C ARG A 143 -5.75 -16.85 2.45
N ILE A 144 -5.55 -15.54 2.45
CA ILE A 144 -4.60 -14.84 3.32
C ILE A 144 -4.99 -14.99 4.79
N GLU A 145 -6.27 -14.80 5.12
CA GLU A 145 -6.77 -14.98 6.48
C GLU A 145 -6.57 -16.41 6.98
N LYS A 146 -6.81 -17.41 6.14
CA LYS A 146 -6.56 -18.82 6.45
C LYS A 146 -5.09 -19.10 6.75
N GLN A 147 -4.16 -18.44 6.07
CA GLN A 147 -2.72 -18.61 6.24
C GLN A 147 -2.18 -17.95 7.50
N TYR A 148 -2.53 -16.66 7.69
CA TYR A 148 -1.88 -15.81 8.69
C TYR A 148 -2.80 -15.46 9.88
N GLY A 149 -4.06 -15.89 9.85
CA GLY A 149 -5.05 -15.61 10.91
C GLY A 149 -5.58 -14.18 10.91
N VAL A 150 -5.26 -13.39 9.89
CA VAL A 150 -5.67 -11.98 9.74
C VAL A 150 -6.04 -11.68 8.29
N ARG A 151 -7.10 -10.88 8.09
CA ARG A 151 -7.44 -10.38 6.75
C ARG A 151 -6.47 -9.29 6.32
N PRO A 152 -6.12 -9.21 5.04
CA PRO A 152 -5.24 -8.16 4.54
C PRO A 152 -5.91 -6.79 4.56
N VAL A 153 -5.10 -5.72 4.57
CA VAL A 153 -5.58 -4.36 4.30
C VAL A 153 -5.86 -4.22 2.81
N ILE A 154 -7.02 -3.72 2.44
CA ILE A 154 -7.39 -3.48 1.04
C ILE A 154 -6.92 -2.09 0.61
N TYR A 155 -5.88 -2.04 -0.22
CA TYR A 155 -5.34 -0.80 -0.79
C TYR A 155 -6.06 -0.47 -2.09
N CYS A 156 -6.86 0.59 -2.10
CA CYS A 156 -7.73 0.94 -3.21
C CYS A 156 -7.70 2.43 -3.55
N THR A 157 -8.13 2.76 -4.77
CA THR A 157 -8.43 4.11 -5.22
C THR A 157 -9.91 4.40 -5.00
N GLU A 158 -10.34 5.67 -5.11
CA GLU A 158 -11.76 6.04 -5.03
C GLU A 158 -12.63 5.19 -5.95
N ARG A 159 -12.20 4.97 -7.19
CA ARG A 159 -12.98 4.22 -8.18
C ARG A 159 -13.13 2.75 -7.81
N THR A 160 -12.07 2.10 -7.38
CA THR A 160 -12.13 0.68 -6.99
C THR A 160 -12.79 0.49 -5.64
N TYR A 161 -12.63 1.44 -4.71
CA TYR A 161 -13.39 1.45 -3.47
C TYR A 161 -14.90 1.45 -3.74
N LYS A 162 -15.39 2.42 -4.52
CA LYS A 162 -16.83 2.57 -4.77
C LYS A 162 -17.45 1.39 -5.54
N ASN A 163 -16.72 0.82 -6.51
CA ASN A 163 -17.29 -0.16 -7.43
C ASN A 163 -17.01 -1.62 -7.07
N ILE A 164 -16.02 -1.89 -6.21
CA ILE A 164 -15.62 -3.25 -5.82
C ILE A 164 -15.80 -3.42 -4.31
N VAL A 165 -15.15 -2.57 -3.50
CA VAL A 165 -15.07 -2.79 -2.06
C VAL A 165 -16.35 -2.39 -1.33
N ALA A 166 -16.80 -1.13 -1.48
CA ALA A 166 -17.97 -0.61 -0.79
C ALA A 166 -19.30 -1.15 -1.35
N SER A 167 -19.29 -1.74 -2.55
CA SER A 167 -20.47 -2.36 -3.17
C SER A 167 -20.72 -3.79 -2.71
N ASP A 168 -19.79 -4.40 -1.95
CA ASP A 168 -19.89 -5.78 -1.51
C ASP A 168 -19.75 -5.90 0.02
N SER A 169 -20.75 -6.48 0.64
CA SER A 169 -20.84 -6.62 2.10
C SER A 169 -19.75 -7.51 2.72
N ARG A 170 -19.08 -8.35 1.93
CA ARG A 170 -17.96 -9.18 2.38
C ARG A 170 -16.79 -8.35 2.92
N PHE A 171 -16.65 -7.10 2.44
CA PHE A 171 -15.55 -6.20 2.81
C PHE A 171 -15.93 -5.16 3.88
N ASN A 172 -17.15 -5.16 4.40
CA ASN A 172 -17.64 -4.14 5.35
C ASN A 172 -16.82 -4.01 6.64
N LYS A 173 -16.04 -5.02 7.00
CA LYS A 173 -15.20 -5.02 8.22
C LYS A 173 -13.70 -4.98 7.90
N ASP A 174 -13.33 -4.95 6.63
CA ASP A 174 -11.95 -4.97 6.22
C ASP A 174 -11.30 -3.59 6.42
N LYS A 175 -10.02 -3.61 6.73
CA LYS A 175 -9.22 -2.40 6.87
C LYS A 175 -8.95 -1.79 5.50
N ILE A 176 -9.22 -0.51 5.36
CA ILE A 176 -9.08 0.19 4.09
C ILE A 176 -7.82 1.05 4.08
N TRP A 177 -7.03 0.86 3.05
CA TRP A 177 -5.95 1.75 2.68
C TRP A 177 -6.37 2.54 1.43
N TYR A 178 -6.69 3.81 1.64
CA TYR A 178 -7.29 4.64 0.60
C TYR A 178 -6.24 5.52 -0.09
N GLU A 179 -6.19 5.51 -1.42
CA GLU A 179 -5.40 6.47 -2.17
C GLU A 179 -6.24 7.66 -2.61
N SER A 180 -5.91 8.82 -2.10
CA SER A 180 -6.46 10.10 -2.54
C SER A 180 -5.35 11.16 -2.53
N LEU A 181 -4.86 11.50 -3.74
CA LEU A 181 -3.72 12.39 -3.91
C LEU A 181 -4.08 13.86 -3.79
N PHE A 182 -5.37 14.21 -3.92
CA PHE A 182 -5.84 15.59 -4.05
C PHE A 182 -6.73 16.06 -2.91
N SER A 183 -7.26 15.14 -2.12
CA SER A 183 -8.10 15.43 -0.96
C SER A 183 -7.83 14.44 0.16
N LYS A 184 -8.15 14.83 1.40
CA LYS A 184 -8.28 13.90 2.50
C LYS A 184 -9.47 12.95 2.21
N PRO A 185 -9.44 11.67 2.66
CA PRO A 185 -10.63 10.82 2.66
C PRO A 185 -11.80 11.47 3.38
N ASP A 186 -13.01 11.16 2.99
CA ASP A 186 -14.23 11.70 3.59
C ASP A 186 -14.28 11.36 5.09
N GLU A 187 -14.90 12.24 5.90
CA GLU A 187 -14.88 12.11 7.37
C GLU A 187 -15.70 10.91 7.88
N ASP A 188 -16.66 10.45 7.11
CA ASP A 188 -17.51 9.30 7.39
C ASP A 188 -16.92 7.98 6.87
N MET A 189 -15.80 8.04 6.15
CA MET A 189 -15.10 6.86 5.68
C MET A 189 -14.20 6.28 6.77
N ASP A 190 -14.40 5.01 7.12
CA ASP A 190 -13.49 4.27 8.00
C ASP A 190 -12.27 3.81 7.20
N TRP A 191 -11.15 4.52 7.36
CA TRP A 191 -9.89 4.19 6.69
C TRP A 191 -8.76 3.99 7.69
N THR A 192 -7.90 3.02 7.39
CA THR A 192 -6.73 2.67 8.20
C THR A 192 -5.47 3.40 7.74
N PHE A 193 -5.25 3.42 6.43
CA PHE A 193 -4.12 4.12 5.81
C PHE A 193 -4.61 5.05 4.71
N TRP A 194 -3.88 6.15 4.50
CA TRP A 194 -4.14 7.09 3.42
C TRP A 194 -2.85 7.43 2.68
N THR A 195 -2.78 7.06 1.38
CA THR A 195 -1.74 7.54 0.47
C THR A 195 -2.12 8.92 -0.03
N TYR A 196 -1.41 9.93 0.44
CA TYR A 196 -1.73 11.35 0.19
C TYR A 196 -0.92 11.98 -0.93
N THR A 197 0.20 11.39 -1.34
CA THR A 197 1.05 11.89 -2.41
C THR A 197 1.83 10.78 -3.10
N ASN A 198 2.17 11.03 -4.36
CA ASN A 198 3.06 10.20 -5.18
C ASN A 198 4.28 11.00 -5.66
N ARG A 199 4.68 12.06 -4.95
CA ARG A 199 5.68 13.03 -5.40
C ARG A 199 6.75 13.33 -4.37
N VAL A 200 7.02 12.43 -3.42
CA VAL A 200 8.09 12.63 -2.45
C VAL A 200 9.43 12.19 -3.03
N LYS A 201 10.47 12.97 -2.77
CA LYS A 201 11.88 12.62 -3.01
C LYS A 201 12.67 12.81 -1.73
N PHE A 202 13.49 11.84 -1.39
CA PHE A 202 14.48 11.97 -0.34
C PHE A 202 15.85 12.28 -0.94
N SER A 203 16.57 13.24 -0.36
CA SER A 203 17.88 13.70 -0.87
C SER A 203 18.97 12.62 -0.85
N PHE A 204 18.84 11.62 -0.01
CA PHE A 204 19.75 10.47 0.09
C PHE A 204 19.38 9.31 -0.85
N TYR A 205 18.26 9.44 -1.57
CA TYR A 205 17.71 8.41 -2.45
C TYR A 205 17.95 8.79 -3.90
N GLU A 206 18.85 8.07 -4.57
CA GLU A 206 19.42 8.46 -5.88
C GLU A 206 18.64 7.91 -7.09
N SER A 207 17.62 7.07 -6.90
CA SER A 207 16.91 6.41 -8.01
C SER A 207 16.20 7.39 -8.97
N GLY A 208 16.03 8.64 -8.57
CA GLY A 208 15.28 9.62 -9.36
C GLY A 208 13.76 9.44 -9.33
N GLU A 209 13.27 8.32 -8.89
CA GLU A 209 11.86 7.99 -8.80
C GLU A 209 11.17 8.74 -7.66
N TYR A 210 9.89 9.00 -7.85
CA TYR A 210 9.04 9.58 -6.81
C TYR A 210 8.40 8.48 -5.96
N LEU A 211 8.32 8.73 -4.67
CA LEU A 211 7.75 7.84 -3.67
C LEU A 211 6.29 8.19 -3.41
N HIS A 212 5.47 7.18 -3.30
CA HIS A 212 4.15 7.30 -2.68
C HIS A 212 4.33 7.33 -1.17
N MET A 213 3.69 8.31 -0.51
CA MET A 213 3.73 8.42 0.95
C MET A 213 2.35 8.22 1.54
N THR A 214 2.36 7.47 2.62
CA THR A 214 1.16 7.02 3.33
C THR A 214 1.23 7.45 4.79
N VAL A 215 0.06 7.73 5.38
CA VAL A 215 -0.10 7.93 6.82
C VAL A 215 -1.09 6.91 7.38
N PHE A 216 -0.89 6.57 8.65
CA PHE A 216 -1.81 5.75 9.43
C PHE A 216 -2.82 6.63 10.18
N ASN A 217 -4.07 6.16 10.28
CA ASN A 217 -5.17 6.81 10.99
C ASN A 217 -5.43 6.10 12.32
N GLY A 218 -4.87 6.61 13.39
CA GLY A 218 -5.05 6.02 14.72
C GLY A 218 -3.91 6.36 15.67
N SER A 219 -3.99 5.82 16.88
CA SER A 219 -2.96 5.93 17.91
C SER A 219 -1.80 4.95 17.63
N GLU A 220 -0.67 5.15 18.33
CA GLU A 220 0.43 4.17 18.30
C GLU A 220 0.00 2.79 18.78
N ASP A 221 -0.91 2.72 19.77
CA ASP A 221 -1.42 1.44 20.27
C ASP A 221 -2.35 0.75 19.27
N ASP A 222 -3.09 1.50 18.45
CA ASP A 222 -3.86 0.93 17.35
C ASP A 222 -2.95 0.45 16.22
N PHE A 223 -1.86 1.17 15.96
CA PHE A 223 -0.87 0.74 14.97
C PHE A 223 -0.18 -0.56 15.37
N LYS A 224 0.18 -0.73 16.65
CA LYS A 224 0.80 -1.97 17.16
C LYS A 224 -0.09 -3.20 16.96
N LYS A 225 -1.43 -3.04 16.94
CA LYS A 225 -2.38 -4.12 16.66
C LYS A 225 -2.32 -4.62 15.21
N LEU A 226 -1.66 -3.89 14.31
CA LEU A 226 -1.40 -4.30 12.94
C LEU A 226 -0.15 -5.16 12.79
N ILE A 227 0.62 -5.35 13.84
CA ILE A 227 1.83 -6.20 13.84
C ILE A 227 1.43 -7.62 14.27
N ILE A 228 1.79 -8.61 13.44
CA ILE A 228 1.54 -10.04 13.66
C ILE A 228 2.53 -10.60 14.68
#